data_7142f66ab8e84a7ab051a477e808027c
#
_entry.id   7142f66ab8e84a7ab051a477e808027c
#
_cell.length_a   1.000
_cell.length_b   1.000
_cell.length_c   1.000
_cell.angle_alpha   90.00
_cell.angle_beta   90.00
_cell.angle_gamma   90.00
#
_symmetry.space_group_name_H-M   'P 1'
#
loop_
_entity.id
_entity.type
_entity.pdbx_description
1 polymer ?
#
loop_
_entity_poly.entity_id
_entity_poly.type
_entity_poly.pdbx_seq_one_letter_code
_entity_poly.pdbx_strand_id
1 'polypeptide(L)'
;MDTKTAYTRTFMTLLEQPIHEESIKTNYYTWWQNVRESYQARSLRLTKQGLEAVEKLEIKTYTIKFPDKIIFTPQTYLWLDEFVDCPYYVDKKHIVVTMEKMALQLMMFAGDITKYGLARAMSKADESRSQ
;
A
#
# COMPACT_ATOMS: atom_id res chain seq x y z
N MET A 1 2.24 21.75 1.25
CA MET A 1 2.01 20.36 1.71
C MET A 1 1.54 19.53 0.53
N ASP A 2 2.16 18.39 0.27
CA ASP A 2 1.74 17.60 -0.87
C ASP A 2 0.43 16.85 -0.55
N THR A 3 -0.22 16.36 -1.60
CA THR A 3 -1.51 15.69 -1.49
C THR A 3 -1.43 14.43 -0.63
N LYS A 4 -0.32 13.68 -0.74
CA LYS A 4 -0.15 12.44 0.02
C LYS A 4 -0.05 12.68 1.52
N THR A 5 0.64 13.74 1.93
CA THR A 5 0.73 14.11 3.34
C THR A 5 -0.65 14.46 3.89
N ALA A 6 -1.45 15.20 3.11
CA ALA A 6 -2.81 15.55 3.50
C ALA A 6 -3.69 14.30 3.63
N TYR A 7 -3.61 13.37 2.68
CA TYR A 7 -4.37 12.13 2.73
C TYR A 7 -3.97 11.26 3.92
N THR A 8 -2.67 11.16 4.21
CA THR A 8 -2.19 10.39 5.35
C THR A 8 -2.77 10.92 6.65
N ARG A 9 -2.77 12.25 6.83
CA ARG A 9 -3.37 12.88 8.02
C ARG A 9 -4.85 12.57 8.13
N THR A 10 -5.57 12.71 7.04
CA THR A 10 -7.01 12.43 7.01
C THR A 10 -7.30 10.98 7.33
N PHE A 11 -6.52 10.07 6.73
CA PHE A 11 -6.64 8.64 6.99
C PHE A 11 -6.43 8.33 8.47
N MET A 12 -5.38 8.88 9.08
CA MET A 12 -5.10 8.69 10.50
C MET A 12 -6.23 9.24 11.37
N THR A 13 -6.76 10.42 11.02
CA THR A 13 -7.89 10.99 11.75
C THR A 13 -9.12 10.09 11.67
N LEU A 14 -9.40 9.53 10.49
CA LEU A 14 -10.53 8.61 10.31
C LEU A 14 -10.34 7.35 11.13
N LEU A 15 -9.12 6.82 11.20
CA LEU A 15 -8.83 5.63 12.00
C LEU A 15 -9.06 5.86 13.50
N GLU A 16 -8.83 7.09 13.97
CA GLU A 16 -8.95 7.44 15.38
C GLU A 16 -10.38 7.78 15.81
N GLN A 17 -11.30 7.95 14.86
CA GLN A 17 -12.68 8.30 15.20
C GLN A 17 -13.46 7.08 15.69
N PRO A 18 -14.04 7.12 16.90
CA PRO A 18 -14.75 5.97 17.44
C PRO A 18 -15.90 5.46 16.59
N ILE A 19 -16.59 6.34 15.87
CA ILE A 19 -17.72 5.95 15.02
C ILE A 19 -17.31 5.07 13.83
N HIS A 20 -16.04 5.16 13.43
CA HIS A 20 -15.53 4.37 12.31
C HIS A 20 -14.80 3.10 12.75
N GLU A 21 -14.42 3.02 14.02
CA GLU A 21 -13.60 1.93 14.51
C GLU A 21 -14.22 0.56 14.24
N GLU A 22 -15.49 0.40 14.55
CA GLU A 22 -16.19 -0.86 14.35
C GLU A 22 -16.29 -1.22 12.87
N SER A 23 -16.63 -0.25 12.01
CA SER A 23 -16.69 -0.47 10.57
C SER A 23 -15.33 -0.89 10.00
N ILE A 24 -14.27 -0.23 10.47
CA ILE A 24 -12.90 -0.52 10.03
C ILE A 24 -12.53 -1.96 10.42
N LYS A 25 -12.78 -2.35 11.66
CA LYS A 25 -12.45 -3.69 12.15
C LYS A 25 -13.28 -4.78 11.50
N THR A 26 -14.57 -4.51 11.26
CA THR A 26 -15.50 -5.50 10.71
C THR A 26 -15.32 -5.69 9.21
N ASN A 27 -15.16 -4.59 8.47
CA ASN A 27 -15.00 -4.68 7.02
C ASN A 27 -14.08 -3.58 6.51
N TYR A 28 -12.79 -3.77 6.73
CA TYR A 28 -11.76 -2.83 6.34
C TYR A 28 -11.77 -2.56 4.83
N TYR A 29 -11.97 -3.59 4.02
CA TYR A 29 -11.97 -3.45 2.56
C TYR A 29 -13.03 -2.45 2.10
N THR A 30 -14.27 -2.63 2.53
CA THR A 30 -15.38 -1.74 2.15
C THR A 30 -15.14 -0.32 2.66
N TRP A 31 -14.68 -0.18 3.89
CA TRP A 31 -14.35 1.13 4.46
C TRP A 31 -13.29 1.84 3.62
N TRP A 32 -12.23 1.13 3.24
CA TRP A 32 -11.17 1.71 2.42
C TRP A 32 -11.69 2.10 1.03
N GLN A 33 -12.54 1.31 0.39
CA GLN A 33 -13.12 1.66 -0.91
C GLN A 33 -13.89 2.97 -0.83
N ASN A 34 -14.65 3.19 0.24
CA ASN A 34 -15.37 4.44 0.43
C ASN A 34 -14.44 5.62 0.63
N VAL A 35 -13.37 5.44 1.40
CA VAL A 35 -12.38 6.50 1.64
C VAL A 35 -11.69 6.90 0.34
N ARG A 36 -11.24 5.92 -0.44
CA ARG A 36 -10.51 6.23 -1.68
C ARG A 36 -11.40 6.91 -2.72
N GLU A 37 -12.67 6.54 -2.79
CA GLU A 37 -13.61 7.23 -3.67
C GLU A 37 -13.80 8.68 -3.27
N SER A 38 -13.96 8.94 -1.97
CA SER A 38 -14.13 10.29 -1.44
C SER A 38 -12.94 11.20 -1.75
N TYR A 39 -11.73 10.66 -1.74
CA TYR A 39 -10.51 11.42 -2.01
C TYR A 39 -9.96 11.22 -3.41
N GLN A 40 -10.64 10.41 -4.22
CA GLN A 40 -10.22 10.09 -5.59
C GLN A 40 -8.76 9.63 -5.63
N ALA A 41 -8.39 8.84 -4.64
CA ALA A 41 -7.05 8.29 -4.50
C ALA A 41 -7.06 6.79 -4.73
N ARG A 42 -6.07 6.27 -5.46
CA ARG A 42 -5.96 4.83 -5.67
C ARG A 42 -5.29 4.14 -4.50
N SER A 43 -4.26 4.76 -3.96
CA SER A 43 -3.50 4.23 -2.85
C SER A 43 -3.19 5.33 -1.85
N LEU A 44 -2.70 4.92 -0.69
CA LEU A 44 -2.25 5.84 0.32
C LEU A 44 -0.95 5.31 0.91
N ARG A 45 0.15 6.04 0.67
CA ARG A 45 1.44 5.68 1.25
C ARG A 45 1.49 6.21 2.68
N LEU A 46 1.51 5.28 3.63
CA LEU A 46 1.47 5.60 5.05
C LEU A 46 2.83 6.08 5.54
N THR A 47 2.79 6.93 6.56
CA THR A 47 3.96 7.20 7.40
C THR A 47 4.10 6.06 8.40
N LYS A 48 5.21 6.05 9.13
CA LYS A 48 5.39 5.07 10.21
C LYS A 48 4.27 5.18 11.24
N GLN A 49 3.84 6.40 11.56
CA GLN A 49 2.73 6.62 12.49
C GLN A 49 1.42 6.06 11.94
N GLY A 50 1.19 6.21 10.64
CA GLY A 50 0.01 5.63 9.99
C GLY A 50 -0.02 4.11 10.08
N LEU A 51 1.13 3.47 9.86
CA LEU A 51 1.25 2.03 10.02
C LEU A 51 0.96 1.60 11.46
N GLU A 52 1.50 2.31 12.43
CA GLU A 52 1.25 2.02 13.85
C GLU A 52 -0.24 2.14 14.19
N ALA A 53 -0.94 3.14 13.63
CA ALA A 53 -2.37 3.30 13.83
C ALA A 53 -3.16 2.12 13.25
N VAL A 54 -2.77 1.64 12.07
CA VAL A 54 -3.37 0.45 11.44
C VAL A 54 -3.17 -0.78 12.33
N GLU A 55 -1.97 -0.98 12.84
CA GLU A 55 -1.64 -2.11 13.69
C GLU A 55 -2.41 -2.04 15.03
N LYS A 56 -2.57 -0.85 15.58
CA LYS A 56 -3.30 -0.64 16.82
C LYS A 56 -4.76 -1.06 16.70
N LEU A 57 -5.36 -0.90 15.53
CA LEU A 57 -6.73 -1.35 15.26
C LEU A 57 -6.81 -2.84 14.92
N GLU A 58 -5.70 -3.55 15.02
CA GLU A 58 -5.64 -4.99 14.72
C GLU A 58 -6.04 -5.33 13.29
N ILE A 59 -5.84 -4.38 12.37
CA ILE A 59 -6.04 -4.62 10.94
C ILE A 59 -4.90 -5.51 10.46
N LYS A 60 -5.26 -6.58 9.76
CA LYS A 60 -4.26 -7.53 9.26
C LYS A 60 -3.36 -6.87 8.23
N THR A 61 -2.05 -7.04 8.40
CA THR A 61 -1.04 -6.51 7.50
C THR A 61 -0.22 -7.65 6.91
N TYR A 62 0.35 -7.40 5.74
CA TYR A 62 1.17 -8.38 5.01
C TYR A 62 2.47 -7.69 4.62
N THR A 63 3.59 -8.27 5.01
CA THR A 63 4.91 -7.72 4.74
C THR A 63 5.57 -8.49 3.61
N ILE A 64 5.99 -7.78 2.56
CA ILE A 64 6.70 -8.36 1.42
C ILE A 64 8.14 -7.84 1.45
N LYS A 65 9.10 -8.76 1.52
CA LYS A 65 10.51 -8.43 1.53
C LYS A 65 11.07 -8.47 0.11
N PHE A 66 11.82 -7.44 -0.26
CA PHE A 66 12.47 -7.37 -1.57
C PHE A 66 13.95 -7.74 -1.46
N PRO A 67 14.58 -8.14 -2.58
CA PRO A 67 16.00 -8.47 -2.58
C PRO A 67 16.85 -7.31 -2.04
N ASP A 68 17.84 -7.63 -1.21
CA ASP A 68 18.69 -6.63 -0.56
C ASP A 68 19.44 -5.73 -1.53
N LYS A 69 19.74 -6.24 -2.73
CA LYS A 69 20.49 -5.51 -3.74
C LYS A 69 19.65 -4.49 -4.50
N ILE A 70 18.34 -4.54 -4.36
CA ILE A 70 17.43 -3.66 -5.10
C ILE A 70 17.32 -2.32 -4.37
N ILE A 71 17.49 -1.26 -5.13
CA ILE A 71 17.31 0.11 -4.64
C ILE A 71 16.17 0.72 -5.43
N PHE A 72 15.12 1.14 -4.73
CA PHE A 72 14.01 1.81 -5.36
C PHE A 72 14.38 3.26 -5.69
N THR A 73 14.16 3.64 -6.94
CA THR A 73 14.34 5.01 -7.40
C THR A 73 13.07 5.81 -7.13
N PRO A 74 13.11 7.15 -7.21
CA PRO A 74 11.87 7.96 -7.13
C PRO A 74 10.78 7.50 -8.09
N GLN A 75 11.17 7.07 -9.29
CA GLN A 75 10.22 6.55 -10.28
C GLN A 75 9.54 5.27 -9.79
N THR A 76 10.28 4.41 -9.10
CA THR A 76 9.73 3.19 -8.54
C THR A 76 8.67 3.51 -7.48
N TYR A 77 8.92 4.50 -6.63
CA TYR A 77 7.95 4.90 -5.62
C TYR A 77 6.68 5.47 -6.26
N LEU A 78 6.82 6.27 -7.31
CA LEU A 78 5.66 6.78 -8.05
C LEU A 78 4.88 5.64 -8.70
N TRP A 79 5.59 4.68 -9.27
CA TRP A 79 4.95 3.50 -9.86
C TRP A 79 4.19 2.69 -8.81
N LEU A 80 4.75 2.51 -7.62
CA LEU A 80 4.07 1.82 -6.53
C LEU A 80 2.78 2.53 -6.12
N ASP A 81 2.78 3.87 -6.10
CA ASP A 81 1.58 4.63 -5.78
C ASP A 81 0.45 4.39 -6.77
N GLU A 82 0.78 4.04 -8.02
CA GLU A 82 -0.21 3.71 -9.04
C GLU A 82 -0.56 2.23 -9.05
N PHE A 83 0.39 1.37 -8.72
CA PHE A 83 0.20 -0.07 -8.74
C PHE A 83 -0.57 -0.58 -7.52
N VAL A 84 -0.23 -0.09 -6.33
CA VAL A 84 -0.85 -0.53 -5.08
C VAL A 84 -2.22 0.13 -4.94
N ASP A 85 -3.25 -0.63 -4.63
CA ASP A 85 -4.62 -0.13 -4.52
C ASP A 85 -5.16 -0.15 -3.10
N CYS A 86 -4.27 -0.06 -2.11
CA CYS A 86 -4.65 -0.05 -0.69
C CYS A 86 -3.68 0.83 0.09
N PRO A 87 -4.00 1.16 1.36
CA PRO A 87 -3.01 1.80 2.22
C PRO A 87 -1.80 0.90 2.38
N TYR A 88 -0.62 1.47 2.24
CA TYR A 88 0.63 0.72 2.33
C TYR A 88 1.76 1.56 2.90
N TYR A 89 2.72 0.86 3.48
CA TYR A 89 3.93 1.47 4.01
C TYR A 89 5.12 0.86 3.29
N VAL A 90 6.09 1.67 2.92
CA VAL A 90 7.30 1.20 2.26
C VAL A 90 8.53 1.68 3.03
N ASP A 91 9.42 0.75 3.30
CA ASP A 91 10.76 1.07 3.75
C ASP A 91 11.74 0.42 2.76
N LYS A 92 13.03 0.62 2.95
CA LYS A 92 14.05 0.25 1.96
C LYS A 92 13.97 -1.20 1.48
N LYS A 93 13.50 -2.12 2.32
CA LYS A 93 13.55 -3.55 2.04
C LYS A 93 12.19 -4.23 2.10
N HIS A 94 11.17 -3.53 2.56
CA HIS A 94 9.86 -4.13 2.83
C HIS A 94 8.75 -3.22 2.35
N ILE A 95 7.68 -3.86 1.87
CA ILE A 95 6.41 -3.16 1.65
C ILE A 95 5.38 -3.86 2.53
N VAL A 96 4.67 -3.08 3.34
CA VAL A 96 3.59 -3.59 4.19
C VAL A 96 2.27 -3.12 3.58
N VAL A 97 1.39 -4.05 3.28
CA VAL A 97 0.09 -3.75 2.69
C VAL A 97 -1.02 -4.26 3.60
N THR A 98 -2.21 -3.72 3.39
CA THR A 98 -3.38 -4.02 4.21
C THR A 98 -4.41 -4.89 3.50
N MET A 99 -4.11 -5.37 2.30
CA MET A 99 -4.99 -6.22 1.50
C MET A 99 -4.24 -7.46 1.00
N GLU A 100 -4.81 -8.63 1.24
CA GLU A 100 -4.19 -9.91 0.85
C GLU A 100 -3.94 -10.02 -0.66
N LYS A 101 -4.89 -9.60 -1.47
CA LYS A 101 -4.75 -9.66 -2.93
C LYS A 101 -3.55 -8.86 -3.40
N MET A 102 -3.36 -7.66 -2.84
CA MET A 102 -2.21 -6.83 -3.19
C MET A 102 -0.90 -7.46 -2.71
N ALA A 103 -0.93 -8.10 -1.53
CA ALA A 103 0.24 -8.82 -1.02
C ALA A 103 0.69 -9.92 -2.00
N LEU A 104 -0.25 -10.70 -2.52
CA LEU A 104 0.05 -11.76 -3.49
C LEU A 104 0.67 -11.18 -4.77
N GLN A 105 0.12 -10.07 -5.27
CA GLN A 105 0.66 -9.42 -6.46
C GLN A 105 2.07 -8.89 -6.22
N LEU A 106 2.34 -8.31 -5.05
CA LEU A 106 3.67 -7.82 -4.71
C LEU A 106 4.66 -8.95 -4.47
N MET A 107 4.22 -10.11 -3.97
CA MET A 107 5.07 -11.28 -3.85
C MET A 107 5.51 -11.78 -5.23
N MET A 108 4.61 -11.80 -6.21
CA MET A 108 4.95 -12.12 -7.59
C MET A 108 5.93 -11.10 -8.17
N PHE A 109 5.70 -9.84 -7.91
CA PHE A 109 6.58 -8.76 -8.34
C PHE A 109 7.98 -8.94 -7.75
N ALA A 110 8.09 -9.23 -6.45
CA ALA A 110 9.38 -9.46 -5.80
C ALA A 110 10.12 -10.66 -6.42
N GLY A 111 9.40 -11.73 -6.73
CA GLY A 111 9.95 -12.89 -7.42
C GLY A 111 10.46 -12.55 -8.82
N ASP A 112 9.71 -11.73 -9.55
CA ASP A 112 10.10 -11.29 -10.89
C ASP A 112 11.33 -10.38 -10.85
N ILE A 113 11.46 -9.53 -9.81
CA ILE A 113 12.67 -8.72 -9.62
C ILE A 113 13.90 -9.62 -9.49
N THR A 114 13.81 -10.67 -8.68
CA THR A 114 14.91 -11.60 -8.48
C THR A 114 15.29 -12.30 -9.79
N LYS A 115 14.28 -12.64 -10.59
CA LYS A 115 14.48 -13.40 -11.82
C LYS A 115 14.88 -12.56 -13.02
N TYR A 116 14.30 -11.36 -13.17
CA TYR A 116 14.42 -10.55 -14.39
C TYR A 116 14.95 -9.14 -14.17
N GLY A 117 15.04 -8.68 -12.93
CA GLY A 117 15.40 -7.31 -12.59
C GLY A 117 14.20 -6.39 -12.44
N LEU A 118 14.43 -5.22 -11.87
CA LEU A 118 13.37 -4.30 -11.46
C LEU A 118 12.54 -3.77 -12.63
N ALA A 119 13.21 -3.28 -13.69
CA ALA A 119 12.49 -2.66 -14.82
C ALA A 119 11.57 -3.66 -15.51
N ARG A 120 12.04 -4.90 -15.73
CA ARG A 120 11.23 -5.93 -16.37
C ARG A 120 10.11 -6.41 -15.46
N ALA A 121 10.37 -6.50 -14.16
CA ALA A 121 9.34 -6.88 -13.19
C ALA A 121 8.20 -5.85 -13.20
N MET A 122 8.52 -4.57 -13.26
CA MET A 122 7.51 -3.50 -13.34
C MET A 122 6.68 -3.62 -14.61
N SER A 123 7.32 -3.88 -15.76
CA SER A 123 6.61 -4.08 -17.03
C SER A 123 5.67 -5.27 -16.98
N LYS A 124 6.13 -6.39 -16.41
CA LYS A 124 5.31 -7.59 -16.29
C LYS A 124 4.11 -7.37 -15.39
N ALA A 125 4.29 -6.65 -14.29
CA ALA A 125 3.20 -6.33 -13.38
C ALA A 125 2.15 -5.44 -14.08
N ASP A 126 2.59 -4.47 -14.87
CA ASP A 126 1.68 -3.60 -15.63
C ASP A 126 0.91 -4.38 -16.69
N GLU A 127 1.56 -5.32 -17.37
CA GLU A 127 0.89 -6.20 -18.34
C GLU A 127 -0.19 -7.03 -17.68
N SER A 128 0.08 -7.60 -16.51
CA SER A 128 -0.91 -8.38 -15.76
C SER A 128 -2.13 -7.55 -15.39
N ARG A 129 -1.94 -6.28 -15.04
CA ARG A 129 -3.03 -5.39 -14.67
C ARG A 129 -3.89 -4.98 -15.86
N SER A 130 -3.30 -4.91 -17.05
CA SER A 130 -4.01 -4.51 -18.27
C SER A 130 -5.01 -5.57 -18.74
N GLN A 131 -4.89 -6.77 -18.23
CA GLN A 131 -5.81 -7.88 -18.53
C GLN A 131 -6.96 -7.93 -17.48
#